data_39c120502204626bd792dfa554815d12
#
_entry.id   39c120502204626bd792dfa554815d12
#
_cell.length_a   1.000
_cell.length_b   1.000
_cell.length_c   1.000
_cell.angle_alpha   90.00
_cell.angle_beta   90.00
_cell.angle_gamma   90.00
#
_symmetry.space_group_name_H-M   'P 1'
#
loop_
_entity.id
_entity.type
_entity.pdbx_description
1 polymer ?
#
loop_
_entity_poly.entity_id
_entity_poly.type
_entity_poly.pdbx_seq_one_letter_code
_entity_poly.pdbx_strand_id
1 'polypeptide(L)'
;MCSSDLKPYLDELCDDCKIRYEKNPLRILDCKDENCQKIFERDEIKKVILNDYVCPECAQHFEQVKKYLDALNIKYSRNKMLVRGLDYYNRTVFEIKSNSLGSQNAVCGGGRYDGLVQMLGGTPTPAVGWALGVERLFELIEKTPAQKLDYFVVSKYPGHALKLCKDLREKGKTCDFDMQNRKFAKQLEKAAKIANFAVILGEEEIEKGFYTVKNLSTGTQEQKTSI
;
A
#
# COMPACT_ATOMS: atom_id res chain seq x y z
N MET A 1 -29.92 0.85 -12.36
CA MET A 1 -29.69 0.24 -13.68
C MET A 1 -29.91 -1.25 -13.53
N CYS A 2 -30.70 -1.85 -14.38
CA CYS A 2 -30.89 -3.29 -14.42
C CYS A 2 -30.34 -3.87 -15.75
N SER A 3 -30.27 -5.20 -15.85
CA SER A 3 -29.72 -5.84 -17.06
C SER A 3 -30.52 -5.49 -18.32
N SER A 4 -31.83 -5.25 -18.19
CA SER A 4 -32.69 -4.84 -19.32
C SER A 4 -32.25 -3.51 -19.95
N ASP A 5 -31.70 -2.59 -19.21
CA ASP A 5 -31.26 -1.27 -19.73
C ASP A 5 -30.05 -1.42 -20.67
N LEU A 6 -29.21 -2.41 -20.44
CA LEU A 6 -28.01 -2.68 -21.25
C LEU A 6 -28.25 -3.66 -22.40
N LYS A 7 -29.39 -4.34 -22.41
CA LYS A 7 -29.70 -5.36 -23.42
C LYS A 7 -29.56 -4.87 -24.88
N PRO A 8 -29.98 -3.64 -25.24
CA PRO A 8 -29.83 -3.13 -26.60
C PRO A 8 -28.37 -2.93 -27.04
N TYR A 9 -27.44 -2.83 -26.09
CA TYR A 9 -26.02 -2.51 -26.32
C TYR A 9 -25.09 -3.71 -26.11
N LEU A 10 -25.65 -4.93 -25.93
CA LEU A 10 -24.89 -6.11 -25.57
C LEU A 10 -23.78 -6.42 -26.57
N ASP A 11 -24.04 -6.27 -27.86
CA ASP A 11 -23.07 -6.55 -28.94
C ASP A 11 -21.91 -5.53 -28.96
N GLU A 12 -22.13 -4.34 -28.43
CA GLU A 12 -21.16 -3.25 -28.36
C GLU A 12 -20.25 -3.33 -27.12
N LEU A 13 -20.62 -4.17 -26.13
CA LEU A 13 -19.83 -4.36 -24.93
C LEU A 13 -18.57 -5.20 -25.22
N CYS A 14 -17.49 -4.94 -24.50
CA CYS A 14 -16.30 -5.78 -24.52
C CYS A 14 -16.63 -7.19 -23.96
N ASP A 15 -15.77 -8.17 -24.27
CA ASP A 15 -16.03 -9.57 -23.91
C ASP A 15 -16.16 -9.77 -22.40
N ASP A 16 -15.35 -9.11 -21.59
CA ASP A 16 -15.47 -9.12 -20.14
C ASP A 16 -16.84 -8.59 -19.66
N CYS A 17 -17.35 -7.54 -20.30
CA CYS A 17 -18.65 -6.96 -19.95
C CYS A 17 -19.83 -7.82 -20.42
N LYS A 18 -19.71 -8.57 -21.51
CA LYS A 18 -20.70 -9.59 -21.88
C LYS A 18 -20.82 -10.68 -20.80
N ILE A 19 -19.69 -11.15 -20.26
CA ILE A 19 -19.68 -12.09 -19.15
C ILE A 19 -20.26 -11.46 -17.85
N ARG A 20 -19.93 -10.21 -17.56
CA ARG A 20 -20.49 -9.48 -16.40
C ARG A 20 -21.97 -9.23 -16.51
N TYR A 21 -22.49 -9.06 -17.73
CA TYR A 21 -23.92 -8.87 -17.97
C TYR A 21 -24.76 -10.00 -17.40
N GLU A 22 -24.29 -11.24 -17.53
CA GLU A 22 -24.98 -12.41 -17.02
C GLU A 22 -24.78 -12.64 -15.52
N LYS A 23 -23.56 -12.36 -15.01
CA LYS A 23 -23.18 -12.68 -13.62
C LYS A 23 -23.46 -11.55 -12.64
N ASN A 24 -23.07 -10.33 -12.98
CA ASN A 24 -23.23 -9.14 -12.14
C ASN A 24 -23.19 -7.88 -13.02
N PRO A 25 -24.34 -7.47 -13.58
CA PRO A 25 -24.41 -6.34 -14.52
C PRO A 25 -23.93 -5.00 -13.94
N LEU A 26 -24.00 -4.78 -12.63
CA LEU A 26 -23.52 -3.57 -11.99
C LEU A 26 -22.00 -3.39 -12.19
N ARG A 27 -21.23 -4.47 -12.30
CA ARG A 27 -19.78 -4.40 -12.51
C ARG A 27 -19.37 -3.89 -13.90
N ILE A 28 -20.33 -3.80 -14.84
CA ILE A 28 -20.09 -3.18 -16.15
C ILE A 28 -19.77 -1.70 -15.99
N LEU A 29 -20.35 -1.02 -14.98
CA LEU A 29 -20.08 0.39 -14.69
C LEU A 29 -18.61 0.69 -14.32
N ASP A 30 -17.87 -0.31 -13.88
CA ASP A 30 -16.42 -0.19 -13.57
C ASP A 30 -15.52 -0.56 -14.76
N CYS A 31 -16.08 -0.79 -15.94
CA CYS A 31 -15.31 -1.11 -17.13
C CYS A 31 -14.43 0.07 -17.55
N LYS A 32 -13.20 -0.22 -17.95
CA LYS A 32 -12.22 0.79 -18.42
C LYS A 32 -12.08 0.81 -19.95
N ASP A 33 -12.76 -0.09 -20.64
CA ASP A 33 -12.80 -0.13 -22.10
C ASP A 33 -13.53 1.10 -22.66
N GLU A 34 -12.93 1.75 -23.65
CA GLU A 34 -13.43 3.00 -24.21
C GLU A 34 -14.81 2.84 -24.87
N ASN A 35 -15.09 1.72 -25.53
CA ASN A 35 -16.38 1.49 -26.17
C ASN A 35 -17.48 1.33 -25.10
N CYS A 36 -17.19 0.57 -24.04
CA CYS A 36 -18.12 0.46 -22.91
C CYS A 36 -18.37 1.81 -22.24
N GLN A 37 -17.34 2.65 -22.09
CA GLN A 37 -17.48 4.00 -21.53
C GLN A 37 -18.38 4.90 -22.40
N LYS A 38 -18.26 4.84 -23.72
CA LYS A 38 -19.15 5.58 -24.65
C LYS A 38 -20.62 5.20 -24.51
N ILE A 39 -20.91 3.93 -24.19
CA ILE A 39 -22.29 3.48 -23.94
C ILE A 39 -22.89 4.20 -22.72
N PHE A 40 -22.09 4.37 -21.65
CA PHE A 40 -22.55 5.05 -20.42
C PHE A 40 -22.81 6.54 -20.60
N GLU A 41 -22.20 7.17 -21.63
CA GLU A 41 -22.41 8.56 -21.96
C GLU A 41 -23.67 8.81 -22.81
N ARG A 42 -24.31 7.76 -23.34
CA ARG A 42 -25.59 7.88 -24.07
C ARG A 42 -26.69 8.37 -23.15
N ASP A 43 -27.50 9.29 -23.62
CA ASP A 43 -28.52 10.00 -22.81
C ASP A 43 -29.49 9.06 -22.10
N GLU A 44 -29.89 7.97 -22.75
CA GLU A 44 -30.80 6.98 -22.20
C GLU A 44 -30.17 6.27 -21.00
N ILE A 45 -28.93 5.78 -21.16
CA ILE A 45 -28.19 5.08 -20.10
C ILE A 45 -27.79 6.05 -18.98
N LYS A 46 -27.35 7.24 -19.34
CA LYS A 46 -26.99 8.28 -18.39
C LYS A 46 -28.16 8.69 -17.50
N LYS A 47 -29.37 8.82 -18.05
CA LYS A 47 -30.58 9.05 -17.26
C LYS A 47 -30.83 7.94 -16.25
N VAL A 48 -30.67 6.68 -16.65
CA VAL A 48 -30.86 5.54 -15.75
C VAL A 48 -29.81 5.54 -14.63
N ILE A 49 -28.52 5.78 -14.96
CA ILE A 49 -27.43 5.84 -13.97
C ILE A 49 -27.63 7.01 -12.99
N LEU A 50 -28.07 8.17 -13.50
CA LEU A 50 -28.24 9.37 -12.69
C LEU A 50 -29.47 9.34 -11.79
N ASN A 51 -30.47 8.50 -12.08
CA ASN A 51 -31.62 8.33 -11.20
C ASN A 51 -31.20 7.71 -9.87
N ASP A 52 -31.80 8.23 -8.80
CA ASP A 52 -31.58 7.70 -7.45
C ASP A 52 -32.65 6.62 -7.14
N TYR A 53 -32.30 5.37 -7.44
CA TYR A 53 -33.13 4.20 -7.06
C TYR A 53 -32.86 3.81 -5.60
N VAL A 54 -32.96 4.78 -4.69
CA VAL A 54 -32.65 4.59 -3.28
C VAL A 54 -33.94 4.73 -2.48
N CYS A 55 -34.26 3.75 -1.64
CA CYS A 55 -35.41 3.87 -0.75
C CYS A 55 -35.24 5.04 0.25
N PRO A 56 -36.34 5.59 0.78
CA PRO A 56 -36.27 6.73 1.70
C PRO A 56 -35.34 6.52 2.90
N GLU A 57 -35.37 5.32 3.49
CA GLU A 57 -34.51 4.96 4.62
C GLU A 57 -33.02 5.02 4.26
N CYS A 58 -32.65 4.43 3.12
CA CYS A 58 -31.26 4.46 2.64
C CYS A 58 -30.81 5.87 2.26
N ALA A 59 -31.71 6.69 1.69
CA ALA A 59 -31.44 8.09 1.40
C ALA A 59 -31.16 8.88 2.68
N GLN A 60 -32.02 8.72 3.70
CA GLN A 60 -31.84 9.37 5.01
C GLN A 60 -30.51 8.94 5.67
N HIS A 61 -30.18 7.65 5.64
CA HIS A 61 -28.92 7.14 6.15
C HIS A 61 -27.72 7.77 5.43
N PHE A 62 -27.76 7.87 4.10
CA PHE A 62 -26.67 8.46 3.33
C PHE A 62 -26.51 9.96 3.61
N GLU A 63 -27.62 10.70 3.77
CA GLU A 63 -27.56 12.11 4.19
C GLU A 63 -26.92 12.27 5.58
N GLN A 64 -27.19 11.34 6.51
CA GLN A 64 -26.53 11.35 7.81
C GLN A 64 -25.03 11.10 7.73
N VAL A 65 -24.59 10.16 6.86
CA VAL A 65 -23.16 9.95 6.60
C VAL A 65 -22.49 11.21 6.09
N LYS A 66 -23.12 11.91 5.13
CA LYS A 66 -22.59 13.19 4.61
C LYS A 66 -22.44 14.24 5.71
N LYS A 67 -23.45 14.41 6.56
CA LYS A 67 -23.38 15.33 7.70
C LYS A 67 -22.20 15.05 8.63
N TYR A 68 -21.89 13.77 8.88
CA TYR A 68 -20.74 13.42 9.70
C TYR A 68 -19.40 13.71 9.00
N LEU A 69 -19.31 13.46 7.69
CA LEU A 69 -18.12 13.80 6.91
C LEU A 69 -17.88 15.32 6.91
N ASP A 70 -18.96 16.11 6.73
CA ASP A 70 -18.92 17.57 6.76
C ASP A 70 -18.49 18.10 8.15
N ALA A 71 -19.02 17.50 9.23
CA ALA A 71 -18.65 17.87 10.60
C ALA A 71 -17.16 17.56 10.90
N LEU A 72 -16.59 16.55 10.25
CA LEU A 72 -15.19 16.20 10.34
C LEU A 72 -14.29 16.94 9.33
N ASN A 73 -14.87 17.83 8.50
CA ASN A 73 -14.18 18.53 7.41
C ASN A 73 -13.51 17.58 6.40
N ILE A 74 -14.07 16.38 6.20
CA ILE A 74 -13.59 15.42 5.21
C ILE A 74 -14.21 15.75 3.85
N LYS A 75 -13.37 16.08 2.87
CA LYS A 75 -13.82 16.34 1.51
C LYS A 75 -14.18 15.05 0.80
N TYR A 76 -15.34 15.00 0.18
CA TYR A 76 -15.83 13.86 -0.59
C TYR A 76 -16.54 14.30 -1.86
N SER A 77 -16.68 13.39 -2.79
CA SER A 77 -17.54 13.54 -3.96
C SER A 77 -18.44 12.31 -4.10
N ARG A 78 -19.71 12.52 -4.45
CA ARG A 78 -20.62 11.42 -4.75
C ARG A 78 -20.36 10.89 -6.15
N ASN A 79 -20.06 9.61 -6.28
CA ASN A 79 -19.95 8.91 -7.56
C ASN A 79 -21.07 7.87 -7.69
N LYS A 80 -22.03 8.12 -8.59
CA LYS A 80 -23.16 7.20 -8.83
C LYS A 80 -22.78 5.95 -9.61
N MET A 81 -21.61 5.95 -10.23
CA MET A 81 -21.06 4.80 -10.95
C MET A 81 -20.12 3.93 -10.09
N LEU A 82 -19.93 4.28 -8.82
CA LEU A 82 -19.05 3.50 -7.95
C LEU A 82 -19.66 2.15 -7.66
N VAL A 83 -19.00 1.09 -8.14
CA VAL A 83 -19.34 -0.30 -7.88
C VAL A 83 -18.16 -0.98 -7.21
N ARG A 84 -18.43 -1.87 -6.25
CA ARG A 84 -17.41 -2.68 -5.58
C ARG A 84 -17.45 -4.11 -6.09
N GLY A 85 -16.28 -4.78 -6.05
CA GLY A 85 -16.12 -6.13 -6.58
C GLY A 85 -16.75 -7.25 -5.74
N LEU A 86 -17.37 -6.93 -4.61
CA LEU A 86 -17.94 -7.90 -3.66
C LEU A 86 -19.44 -7.62 -3.46
N ASP A 87 -20.25 -8.65 -3.45
CA ASP A 87 -21.70 -8.54 -3.50
C ASP A 87 -22.37 -8.41 -2.12
N TYR A 88 -21.59 -8.47 -1.04
CA TYR A 88 -22.10 -8.38 0.32
C TYR A 88 -22.38 -6.94 0.80
N TYR A 89 -21.93 -5.93 0.06
CA TYR A 89 -22.23 -4.54 0.40
C TYR A 89 -23.71 -4.22 0.18
N ASN A 90 -24.33 -3.54 1.12
CA ASN A 90 -25.78 -3.28 1.09
C ASN A 90 -26.23 -1.84 1.29
N ARG A 91 -25.34 -0.93 1.63
CA ARG A 91 -25.65 0.53 1.79
C ARG A 91 -24.52 1.37 1.21
N THR A 92 -23.90 2.20 2.04
CA THR A 92 -22.80 3.08 1.62
C THR A 92 -21.54 2.29 1.28
N VAL A 93 -20.99 2.56 0.11
CA VAL A 93 -19.67 2.12 -0.30
C VAL A 93 -18.79 3.33 -0.55
N PHE A 94 -17.47 3.18 -0.39
CA PHE A 94 -16.53 4.28 -0.61
C PHE A 94 -15.21 3.82 -1.19
N GLU A 95 -14.50 4.75 -1.81
CA GLU A 95 -13.10 4.62 -2.21
C GLU A 95 -12.32 5.87 -1.81
N ILE A 96 -11.08 5.66 -1.40
CA ILE A 96 -10.09 6.72 -1.25
C ILE A 96 -9.15 6.65 -2.44
N LYS A 97 -9.04 7.74 -3.18
CA LYS A 97 -8.25 7.84 -4.41
C LYS A 97 -7.13 8.84 -4.27
N SER A 98 -6.03 8.59 -4.97
CA SER A 98 -4.93 9.54 -5.12
C SER A 98 -4.67 9.81 -6.60
N ASN A 99 -4.57 11.08 -6.98
CA ASN A 99 -4.26 11.46 -8.36
C ASN A 99 -2.81 11.12 -8.77
N SER A 100 -1.95 10.78 -7.82
CA SER A 100 -0.55 10.45 -8.07
C SER A 100 -0.31 9.01 -8.54
N LEU A 101 -1.36 8.15 -8.58
CA LEU A 101 -1.24 6.72 -8.89
C LEU A 101 -1.73 6.34 -10.31
N GLY A 102 -1.87 7.29 -11.22
CA GLY A 102 -2.29 7.02 -12.60
C GLY A 102 -3.72 6.50 -12.72
N SER A 103 -3.98 5.58 -13.66
CA SER A 103 -5.32 5.09 -13.99
C SER A 103 -5.97 4.23 -12.90
N GLN A 104 -5.18 3.50 -12.13
CA GLN A 104 -5.64 2.69 -10.99
C GLN A 104 -5.41 3.44 -9.66
N ASN A 105 -6.11 4.52 -9.47
CA ASN A 105 -5.87 5.52 -8.42
C ASN A 105 -6.51 5.21 -7.06
N ALA A 106 -7.26 4.12 -6.91
CA ALA A 106 -7.86 3.74 -5.64
C ALA A 106 -6.81 3.15 -4.68
N VAL A 107 -6.61 3.79 -3.54
CA VAL A 107 -5.68 3.36 -2.47
C VAL A 107 -6.41 2.47 -1.46
N CYS A 108 -7.65 2.83 -1.12
CA CYS A 108 -8.47 2.14 -0.14
C CYS A 108 -9.91 2.06 -0.65
N GLY A 109 -10.61 1.03 -0.27
CA GLY A 109 -12.03 0.90 -0.56
C GLY A 109 -12.74 0.01 0.43
N GLY A 110 -14.00 0.33 0.67
CA GLY A 110 -14.82 -0.36 1.65
C GLY A 110 -16.28 -0.02 1.56
N GLY A 111 -17.02 -0.40 2.58
CA GLY A 111 -18.44 -0.13 2.68
C GLY A 111 -19.12 -0.86 3.82
N ARG A 112 -20.43 -0.68 3.89
CA ARG A 112 -21.30 -1.31 4.87
C ARG A 112 -21.82 -2.67 4.37
N TYR A 113 -21.87 -3.67 5.25
CA TYR A 113 -22.28 -5.04 4.91
C TYR A 113 -23.01 -5.72 6.08
N ASP A 114 -24.24 -5.29 6.36
CA ASP A 114 -25.02 -5.73 7.52
C ASP A 114 -25.42 -7.22 7.47
N GLY A 115 -25.46 -7.82 6.28
CA GLY A 115 -25.87 -9.22 6.11
C GLY A 115 -24.74 -10.25 6.20
N LEU A 116 -23.47 -9.83 6.16
CA LEU A 116 -22.34 -10.75 6.01
C LEU A 116 -22.17 -11.67 7.23
N VAL A 117 -22.30 -11.14 8.44
CA VAL A 117 -22.16 -11.93 9.68
C VAL A 117 -23.22 -13.03 9.73
N GLN A 118 -24.47 -12.70 9.40
CA GLN A 118 -25.56 -13.70 9.33
C GLN A 118 -25.33 -14.73 8.23
N MET A 119 -24.84 -14.31 7.08
CA MET A 119 -24.53 -15.20 5.96
C MET A 119 -23.44 -16.23 6.32
N LEU A 120 -22.52 -15.86 7.23
CA LEU A 120 -21.48 -16.73 7.78
C LEU A 120 -21.93 -17.54 9.00
N GLY A 121 -23.23 -17.54 9.35
CA GLY A 121 -23.80 -18.33 10.46
C GLY A 121 -23.80 -17.62 11.81
N GLY A 122 -23.44 -16.33 11.86
CA GLY A 122 -23.53 -15.51 13.07
C GLY A 122 -24.90 -14.86 13.26
N THR A 123 -25.07 -14.10 14.34
CA THR A 123 -26.28 -13.28 14.57
C THR A 123 -26.27 -12.08 13.62
N PRO A 124 -27.47 -11.58 13.19
CA PRO A 124 -27.55 -10.35 12.38
C PRO A 124 -26.82 -9.19 13.06
N THR A 125 -25.75 -8.72 12.45
CA THR A 125 -24.88 -7.70 13.03
C THR A 125 -24.50 -6.67 11.95
N PRO A 126 -24.88 -5.40 12.09
CA PRO A 126 -24.42 -4.35 11.20
C PRO A 126 -22.89 -4.23 11.25
N ALA A 127 -22.28 -4.16 10.07
CA ALA A 127 -20.83 -4.09 9.97
C ALA A 127 -20.38 -3.15 8.86
N VAL A 128 -19.21 -2.55 9.06
CA VAL A 128 -18.50 -1.74 8.08
C VAL A 128 -17.03 -2.13 8.11
N GLY A 129 -16.41 -2.13 6.94
CA GLY A 129 -14.98 -2.42 6.85
C GLY A 129 -14.39 -1.92 5.54
N TRP A 130 -13.08 -1.99 5.48
CA TRP A 130 -12.31 -1.57 4.32
C TRP A 130 -11.03 -2.36 4.17
N ALA A 131 -10.48 -2.33 2.96
CA ALA A 131 -9.15 -2.82 2.66
C ALA A 131 -8.35 -1.72 1.95
N LEU A 132 -7.04 -1.67 2.20
CA LEU A 132 -6.14 -0.74 1.54
C LEU A 132 -4.98 -1.50 0.88
N GLY A 133 -4.48 -0.95 -0.23
CA GLY A 133 -3.28 -1.46 -0.89
C GLY A 133 -2.05 -0.85 -0.24
N VAL A 134 -1.30 -1.66 0.55
CA VAL A 134 -0.10 -1.20 1.25
C VAL A 134 0.95 -0.70 0.27
N GLU A 135 1.15 -1.42 -0.84
CA GLU A 135 2.09 -1.04 -1.91
C GLU A 135 1.72 0.31 -2.53
N ARG A 136 0.43 0.53 -2.79
CA ARG A 136 -0.07 1.81 -3.33
C ARG A 136 0.10 2.96 -2.33
N LEU A 137 -0.13 2.69 -1.06
CA LEU A 137 0.14 3.67 -0.01
C LEU A 137 1.63 3.99 0.07
N PHE A 138 2.49 2.97 -0.05
CA PHE A 138 3.93 3.14 -0.03
C PHE A 138 4.46 3.99 -1.21
N GLU A 139 3.85 3.87 -2.40
CA GLU A 139 4.18 4.71 -3.55
C GLU A 139 3.87 6.19 -3.33
N LEU A 140 2.92 6.51 -2.44
CA LEU A 140 2.53 7.88 -2.09
C LEU A 140 3.38 8.51 -0.99
N ILE A 141 4.14 7.71 -0.25
CA ILE A 141 5.03 8.20 0.79
C ILE A 141 6.26 8.81 0.12
N GLU A 142 6.54 10.06 0.44
CA GLU A 142 7.80 10.68 0.04
C GLU A 142 8.97 9.81 0.51
N LYS A 143 9.88 9.48 -0.42
CA LYS A 143 11.05 8.67 -0.10
C LYS A 143 11.88 9.40 0.94
N THR A 144 11.76 9.03 2.19
CA THR A 144 12.72 9.40 3.21
C THR A 144 14.08 8.83 2.80
N PRO A 145 15.15 9.62 2.80
CA PRO A 145 16.49 9.11 2.54
C PRO A 145 16.73 7.89 3.42
N ALA A 146 17.20 6.79 2.84
CA ALA A 146 17.47 5.58 3.59
C ALA A 146 18.40 5.95 4.75
N GLN A 147 17.97 5.70 5.99
CA GLN A 147 18.80 5.96 7.16
C GLN A 147 20.03 5.07 7.07
N LYS A 148 21.22 5.69 7.11
CA LYS A 148 22.48 4.94 7.11
C LYS A 148 22.58 4.11 8.38
N LEU A 149 23.18 2.95 8.26
CA LEU A 149 23.56 2.14 9.42
C LEU A 149 24.52 2.93 10.33
N ASP A 150 24.46 2.68 11.63
CA ASP A 150 25.48 3.23 12.53
C ASP A 150 26.85 2.70 12.15
N TYR A 151 26.97 1.37 11.97
CA TYR A 151 28.24 0.71 11.71
C TYR A 151 28.17 -0.29 10.56
N PHE A 152 29.28 -0.43 9.83
CA PHE A 152 29.52 -1.56 8.93
C PHE A 152 30.83 -2.22 9.30
N VAL A 153 30.81 -3.51 9.64
CA VAL A 153 32.01 -4.24 10.03
C VAL A 153 32.72 -4.74 8.78
N VAL A 154 33.96 -4.31 8.62
CA VAL A 154 34.86 -4.66 7.53
C VAL A 154 35.89 -5.68 8.05
N SER A 155 35.77 -6.92 7.62
CA SER A 155 36.63 -8.02 8.10
C SER A 155 36.78 -9.14 7.09
N LYS A 156 37.87 -9.86 7.17
CA LYS A 156 38.08 -11.16 6.50
C LYS A 156 37.70 -12.35 7.39
N TYR A 157 37.28 -12.07 8.61
CA TYR A 157 36.95 -13.08 9.64
C TYR A 157 35.46 -13.01 9.96
N PRO A 158 34.60 -13.72 9.19
CA PRO A 158 33.14 -13.55 9.28
C PRO A 158 32.58 -13.93 10.66
N GLY A 159 33.19 -14.90 11.36
CA GLY A 159 32.76 -15.27 12.72
C GLY A 159 32.93 -14.13 13.74
N HIS A 160 34.06 -13.41 13.67
CA HIS A 160 34.31 -12.25 14.54
C HIS A 160 33.42 -11.07 14.16
N ALA A 161 33.21 -10.83 12.86
CA ALA A 161 32.31 -9.80 12.38
C ALA A 161 30.85 -10.05 12.85
N LEU A 162 30.38 -11.29 12.76
CA LEU A 162 29.05 -11.69 13.21
C LEU A 162 28.87 -11.47 14.71
N LYS A 163 29.89 -11.87 15.52
CA LYS A 163 29.86 -11.65 16.97
C LYS A 163 29.79 -10.16 17.30
N LEU A 164 30.63 -9.34 16.69
CA LEU A 164 30.63 -7.89 16.90
C LEU A 164 29.29 -7.26 16.49
N CYS A 165 28.73 -7.68 15.36
CA CYS A 165 27.41 -7.19 14.95
C CYS A 165 26.31 -7.57 15.95
N LYS A 166 26.37 -8.77 16.55
CA LYS A 166 25.44 -9.15 17.61
C LYS A 166 25.57 -8.22 18.81
N ASP A 167 26.78 -8.02 19.32
CA ASP A 167 27.05 -7.17 20.48
C ASP A 167 26.61 -5.71 20.25
N LEU A 168 26.81 -5.18 19.04
CA LEU A 168 26.34 -3.83 18.66
C LEU A 168 24.82 -3.73 18.63
N ARG A 169 24.14 -4.75 18.08
CA ARG A 169 22.67 -4.79 18.03
C ARG A 169 22.04 -4.91 19.42
N GLU A 170 22.65 -5.66 20.33
CA GLU A 170 22.21 -5.73 21.72
C GLU A 170 22.33 -4.36 22.43
N LYS A 171 23.25 -3.50 22.00
CA LYS A 171 23.37 -2.10 22.43
C LYS A 171 22.43 -1.14 21.66
N GLY A 172 21.51 -1.64 20.87
CA GLY A 172 20.56 -0.83 20.07
C GLY A 172 21.14 -0.14 18.84
N LYS A 173 22.33 -0.56 18.36
CA LYS A 173 22.96 -0.01 17.15
C LYS A 173 22.56 -0.76 15.89
N THR A 174 22.38 -0.02 14.80
CA THR A 174 22.18 -0.63 13.49
C THR A 174 23.52 -0.97 12.85
N CYS A 175 23.71 -2.23 12.47
CA CYS A 175 24.97 -2.66 11.86
C CYS A 175 24.79 -3.83 10.90
N ASP A 176 25.74 -3.96 9.97
CA ASP A 176 25.85 -5.05 9.01
C ASP A 176 27.33 -5.35 8.71
N PHE A 177 27.59 -6.48 8.04
CA PHE A 177 28.93 -6.88 7.58
C PHE A 177 28.85 -7.58 6.23
N ASP A 178 30.00 -7.89 5.63
CA ASP A 178 30.06 -8.57 4.32
C ASP A 178 30.01 -10.08 4.47
N MET A 179 28.86 -10.69 4.13
CA MET A 179 28.70 -12.15 4.12
C MET A 179 29.30 -12.83 2.87
N GLN A 180 29.66 -12.07 1.83
CA GLN A 180 30.22 -12.60 0.58
C GLN A 180 31.76 -12.73 0.61
N ASN A 181 32.37 -12.37 1.71
CA ASN A 181 33.83 -12.39 1.91
C ASN A 181 34.60 -11.67 0.78
N ARG A 182 34.08 -10.51 0.37
CA ARG A 182 34.69 -9.66 -0.66
C ARG A 182 36.00 -9.07 -0.16
N LYS A 183 36.87 -8.65 -1.11
CA LYS A 183 38.12 -7.96 -0.78
C LYS A 183 37.85 -6.72 0.08
N PHE A 184 38.77 -6.44 1.01
CA PHE A 184 38.68 -5.35 1.99
C PHE A 184 38.25 -4.00 1.38
N ALA A 185 38.86 -3.61 0.25
CA ALA A 185 38.54 -2.39 -0.43
C ALA A 185 37.04 -2.32 -0.87
N LYS A 186 36.50 -3.46 -1.33
CA LYS A 186 35.08 -3.55 -1.74
C LYS A 186 34.13 -3.49 -0.55
N GLN A 187 34.52 -4.01 0.60
CA GLN A 187 33.76 -3.89 1.84
C GLN A 187 33.72 -2.44 2.32
N LEU A 188 34.85 -1.71 2.27
CA LEU A 188 34.91 -0.29 2.60
C LEU A 188 34.09 0.57 1.63
N GLU A 189 34.13 0.25 0.33
CA GLU A 189 33.33 0.94 -0.66
C GLU A 189 31.82 0.79 -0.38
N LYS A 190 31.40 -0.43 0.00
CA LYS A 190 30.01 -0.68 0.43
C LYS A 190 29.68 0.09 1.71
N ALA A 191 30.56 0.01 2.72
CA ALA A 191 30.38 0.70 3.99
C ALA A 191 30.15 2.22 3.78
N ALA A 192 30.94 2.87 2.94
CA ALA A 192 30.83 4.29 2.66
C ALA A 192 29.47 4.72 2.10
N LYS A 193 28.78 3.81 1.38
CA LYS A 193 27.47 4.07 0.82
C LYS A 193 26.34 3.93 1.84
N ILE A 194 26.45 2.97 2.79
CA ILE A 194 25.31 2.52 3.59
C ILE A 194 25.48 2.74 5.10
N ALA A 195 26.65 3.17 5.60
CA ALA A 195 26.91 3.35 7.03
C ALA A 195 27.54 4.70 7.35
N ASN A 196 27.47 5.09 8.63
CA ASN A 196 28.14 6.28 9.17
C ASN A 196 29.58 5.97 9.55
N PHE A 197 29.81 4.78 10.12
CA PHE A 197 31.11 4.34 10.56
C PHE A 197 31.45 2.96 9.97
N ALA A 198 32.72 2.74 9.63
CA ALA A 198 33.26 1.41 9.37
C ALA A 198 34.07 0.95 10.57
N VAL A 199 33.78 -0.27 11.05
CA VAL A 199 34.62 -0.93 12.07
C VAL A 199 35.52 -1.93 11.35
N ILE A 200 36.80 -1.66 11.37
CA ILE A 200 37.83 -2.53 10.79
C ILE A 200 38.20 -3.57 11.84
N LEU A 201 38.15 -4.82 11.42
CA LEU A 201 38.47 -5.97 12.25
C LEU A 201 39.39 -6.93 11.45
N GLY A 202 40.66 -6.64 11.45
CA GLY A 202 41.72 -7.43 10.87
C GLY A 202 42.35 -8.37 11.89
N GLU A 203 43.47 -8.98 11.53
CA GLU A 203 44.21 -9.91 12.38
C GLU A 203 44.77 -9.21 13.63
N GLU A 204 45.38 -8.05 13.45
CA GLU A 204 45.96 -7.24 14.52
C GLU A 204 44.92 -6.79 15.54
N GLU A 205 43.73 -6.33 15.04
CA GLU A 205 42.63 -5.90 15.90
C GLU A 205 42.11 -7.09 16.73
N ILE A 206 42.01 -8.26 16.14
CA ILE A 206 41.54 -9.47 16.82
C ILE A 206 42.53 -9.93 17.88
N GLU A 207 43.84 -10.01 17.53
CA GLU A 207 44.90 -10.47 18.45
C GLU A 207 45.10 -9.53 19.64
N LYS A 208 45.05 -8.21 19.39
CA LYS A 208 45.29 -7.19 20.42
C LYS A 208 44.03 -6.74 21.14
N GLY A 209 42.84 -7.18 20.72
CA GLY A 209 41.57 -6.91 21.37
C GLY A 209 41.11 -5.46 21.25
N PHE A 210 41.33 -4.80 20.13
CA PHE A 210 40.84 -3.48 19.84
C PHE A 210 40.06 -3.41 18.51
N TYR A 211 39.42 -2.29 18.22
CA TYR A 211 38.72 -2.03 16.99
C TYR A 211 39.21 -0.73 16.36
N THR A 212 39.45 -0.72 15.06
CA THR A 212 39.72 0.52 14.33
C THR A 212 38.41 1.03 13.77
N VAL A 213 37.92 2.16 14.29
CA VAL A 213 36.67 2.79 13.88
C VAL A 213 36.98 3.95 12.95
N LYS A 214 36.45 3.90 11.74
CA LYS A 214 36.60 4.96 10.72
C LYS A 214 35.29 5.68 10.54
N ASN A 215 35.28 6.99 10.73
CA ASN A 215 34.18 7.85 10.32
C ASN A 215 34.18 8.01 8.80
N LEU A 216 33.10 7.59 8.14
CA LEU A 216 33.04 7.52 6.67
C LEU A 216 32.72 8.87 6.01
N SER A 217 32.28 9.87 6.80
CA SER A 217 32.07 11.23 6.30
C SER A 217 33.32 12.09 6.39
N THR A 218 34.08 12.00 7.49
CA THR A 218 35.29 12.82 7.72
C THR A 218 36.57 12.12 7.32
N GLY A 219 36.55 10.76 7.23
CA GLY A 219 37.72 9.95 6.98
C GLY A 219 38.61 9.71 8.20
N THR A 220 38.31 10.30 9.36
CA THR A 220 39.09 10.13 10.59
C THR A 220 39.01 8.70 11.11
N GLN A 221 40.09 8.23 11.70
CA GLN A 221 40.17 6.88 12.29
C GLN A 221 40.62 6.98 13.74
N GLU A 222 40.06 6.14 14.58
CA GLU A 222 40.43 5.99 16.00
C GLU A 222 40.44 4.53 16.42
N GLN A 223 41.30 4.17 17.36
CA GLN A 223 41.29 2.86 17.96
C GLN A 223 40.47 2.85 19.24
N LYS A 224 39.64 1.84 19.43
CA LYS A 224 38.76 1.67 20.58
C LYS A 224 38.83 0.25 21.13
N THR A 225 38.81 0.12 22.43
CA THR A 225 38.72 -1.21 23.09
C THR A 225 37.28 -1.65 23.29
N SER A 226 36.32 -0.73 23.11
CA SER A 226 34.87 -1.00 23.14
C SER A 226 34.12 -0.05 22.20
N ILE A 227 33.03 -0.52 21.65
CA ILE A 227 32.13 0.25 20.75
C ILE A 227 30.72 0.21 21.32
#